data_37afa5a69ad328f10f1fd2a4800e0962
#
_entry.id   37afa5a69ad328f10f1fd2a4800e0962
#
_cell.length_a   1.000
_cell.length_b   1.000
_cell.length_c   1.000
_cell.angle_alpha   90.00
_cell.angle_beta   90.00
_cell.angle_gamma   90.00
#
_symmetry.space_group_name_H-M   'P 1'
#
loop_
_entity.id
_entity.type
_entity.pdbx_description
1 polymer ?
#
loop_
_entity_poly.entity_id
_entity_poly.type
_entity_poly.pdbx_seq_one_letter_code
_entity_poly.pdbx_strand_id
1 'polypeptide(L)'
;SNNIPIFSFIFLNGKCKNCKKDISFQYFLVEITSVFYFFGIYYLFGFSIDSLLFIILYLFLVIVFFIDLKHFIIPNELTFPLMIIGFLKSLDPNLNKLIFPNFLNSIIGGVLGYFLIWLIIFVYKKLRNQEGMGLGDAKLLSALGFWFGWYSIPFIIFLSSFTGLLFVL
;
A
#
# COMPACT_ATOMS: atom_id res chain seq x y z
N SER A 1 -27.99 -17.30 3.78
CA SER A 1 -27.09 -16.38 3.07
C SER A 1 -25.67 -16.50 3.60
N ASN A 2 -24.85 -17.32 2.92
CA ASN A 2 -23.46 -17.58 3.36
C ASN A 2 -22.45 -16.55 2.80
N ASN A 3 -22.92 -15.52 2.13
CA ASN A 3 -22.10 -14.57 1.35
C ASN A 3 -22.17 -13.12 1.88
N ILE A 4 -22.60 -12.93 3.13
CA ILE A 4 -22.54 -11.59 3.71
C ILE A 4 -21.16 -11.47 4.36
N PRO A 5 -20.26 -10.60 3.84
CA PRO A 5 -18.94 -10.37 4.42
C PRO A 5 -19.07 -10.02 5.90
N ILE A 6 -18.03 -10.28 6.69
CA ILE A 6 -17.95 -9.98 8.13
C ILE A 6 -18.97 -10.78 8.95
N PHE A 7 -20.27 -10.65 8.66
CA PHE A 7 -21.33 -11.33 9.42
C PHE A 7 -21.22 -12.86 9.33
N SER A 8 -20.95 -13.40 8.14
CA SER A 8 -20.79 -14.85 7.97
C SER A 8 -19.63 -15.39 8.79
N PHE A 9 -18.50 -14.66 8.86
CA PHE A 9 -17.35 -15.08 9.65
C PHE A 9 -17.68 -15.12 11.14
N ILE A 10 -18.35 -14.08 11.67
CA ILE A 10 -18.73 -13.99 13.08
C ILE A 10 -19.77 -15.07 13.44
N PHE A 11 -20.86 -15.19 12.67
CA PHE A 11 -21.95 -16.15 12.96
C PHE A 11 -21.54 -17.62 12.81
N LEU A 12 -20.56 -17.91 11.95
CA LEU A 12 -20.07 -19.27 11.72
C LEU A 12 -18.78 -19.59 12.51
N ASN A 13 -18.37 -18.69 13.43
CA ASN A 13 -17.13 -18.83 14.21
C ASN A 13 -15.92 -19.18 13.35
N GLY A 14 -15.77 -18.49 12.21
CA GLY A 14 -14.66 -18.70 11.29
C GLY A 14 -14.67 -20.02 10.53
N LYS A 15 -15.80 -20.76 10.49
CA LYS A 15 -15.91 -22.06 9.80
C LYS A 15 -16.84 -22.00 8.60
N CYS A 16 -16.49 -22.75 7.56
CA CYS A 16 -17.38 -22.90 6.40
C CYS A 16 -18.64 -23.68 6.78
N LYS A 17 -19.83 -23.20 6.40
CA LYS A 17 -21.11 -23.86 6.71
C LYS A 17 -21.21 -25.25 6.09
N ASN A 18 -20.65 -25.46 4.89
CA ASN A 18 -20.80 -26.71 4.14
C ASN A 18 -19.72 -27.73 4.49
N CYS A 19 -18.43 -27.32 4.50
CA CYS A 19 -17.31 -28.25 4.70
C CYS A 19 -16.68 -28.16 6.10
N LYS A 20 -17.13 -27.24 6.96
CA LYS A 20 -16.64 -26.99 8.33
C LYS A 20 -15.13 -26.70 8.43
N LYS A 21 -14.45 -26.47 7.30
CA LYS A 21 -13.05 -26.05 7.31
C LYS A 21 -12.91 -24.62 7.83
N ASP A 22 -11.81 -24.35 8.54
CA ASP A 22 -11.52 -23.04 9.06
C ASP A 22 -11.27 -22.05 7.92
N ILE A 23 -11.86 -20.85 8.04
CA ILE A 23 -11.68 -19.74 7.11
C ILE A 23 -10.52 -18.90 7.66
N SER A 24 -9.54 -18.59 6.82
CA SER A 24 -8.40 -17.76 7.23
C SER A 24 -8.86 -16.41 7.76
N PHE A 25 -8.34 -16.00 8.92
CA PHE A 25 -8.60 -14.70 9.53
C PHE A 25 -8.21 -13.51 8.63
N GLN A 26 -7.32 -13.74 7.66
CA GLN A 26 -6.93 -12.74 6.66
C GLN A 26 -8.12 -12.21 5.86
N TYR A 27 -9.08 -13.08 5.48
CA TYR A 27 -10.29 -12.65 4.76
C TYR A 27 -11.12 -11.67 5.59
N PHE A 28 -11.30 -11.98 6.87
CA PHE A 28 -12.03 -11.11 7.79
C PHE A 28 -11.36 -9.76 7.96
N LEU A 29 -10.03 -9.72 8.09
CA LEU A 29 -9.27 -8.48 8.16
C LEU A 29 -9.41 -7.63 6.90
N VAL A 30 -9.29 -8.24 5.71
CA VAL A 30 -9.47 -7.53 4.44
C VAL A 30 -10.89 -6.95 4.33
N GLU A 31 -11.90 -7.73 4.69
CA GLU A 31 -13.29 -7.29 4.63
C GLU A 31 -13.54 -6.08 5.55
N ILE A 32 -13.10 -6.13 6.79
CA ILE A 32 -13.25 -5.03 7.76
C ILE A 32 -12.48 -3.80 7.29
N THR A 33 -11.20 -3.94 6.97
CA THR A 33 -10.37 -2.80 6.56
C THR A 33 -10.91 -2.16 5.28
N SER A 34 -11.42 -2.96 4.33
CA SER A 34 -12.04 -2.46 3.11
C SER A 34 -13.29 -1.63 3.39
N VAL A 35 -14.18 -2.12 4.28
CA VAL A 35 -15.40 -1.38 4.63
C VAL A 35 -15.07 -0.03 5.25
N PHE A 36 -14.19 0.01 6.25
CA PHE A 36 -13.79 1.26 6.89
C PHE A 36 -13.09 2.22 5.92
N TYR A 37 -12.22 1.67 5.06
CA TYR A 37 -11.51 2.49 4.09
C TYR A 37 -12.46 3.09 3.05
N PHE A 38 -13.33 2.29 2.44
CA PHE A 38 -14.26 2.76 1.41
C PHE A 38 -15.28 3.75 1.98
N PHE A 39 -15.78 3.49 3.18
CA PHE A 39 -16.67 4.42 3.87
C PHE A 39 -15.97 5.75 4.18
N GLY A 40 -14.73 5.70 4.68
CA GLY A 40 -13.93 6.89 4.96
C GLY A 40 -13.64 7.70 3.70
N ILE A 41 -13.23 7.05 2.62
CA ILE A 41 -12.97 7.72 1.33
C ILE A 41 -14.24 8.34 0.76
N TYR A 42 -15.37 7.61 0.81
CA TYR A 42 -16.65 8.14 0.37
C TYR A 42 -17.11 9.36 1.20
N TYR A 43 -16.91 9.30 2.51
CA TYR A 43 -17.26 10.42 3.41
C TYR A 43 -16.43 11.68 3.14
N LEU A 44 -15.13 11.51 2.81
CA LEU A 44 -14.20 12.62 2.57
C LEU A 44 -14.32 13.22 1.16
N PHE A 45 -14.48 12.38 0.14
CA PHE A 45 -14.38 12.79 -1.28
C PHE A 45 -15.66 12.58 -2.10
N GLY A 46 -16.68 11.90 -1.53
CA GLY A 46 -17.88 11.52 -2.27
C GLY A 46 -17.58 10.64 -3.48
N PHE A 47 -18.44 10.72 -4.50
CA PHE A 47 -18.21 10.09 -5.80
C PHE A 47 -17.35 11.02 -6.68
N SER A 48 -16.05 10.86 -6.64
CA SER A 48 -15.08 11.66 -7.39
C SER A 48 -13.99 10.78 -8.00
N ILE A 49 -13.22 11.35 -8.92
CA ILE A 49 -12.02 10.70 -9.48
C ILE A 49 -10.99 10.46 -8.39
N ASP A 50 -10.88 11.38 -7.42
CA ASP A 50 -9.98 11.24 -6.28
C ASP A 50 -10.32 9.98 -5.47
N SER A 51 -11.61 9.73 -5.19
CA SER A 51 -12.05 8.54 -4.47
C SER A 51 -11.73 7.25 -5.22
N LEU A 52 -11.92 7.23 -6.54
CA LEU A 52 -11.56 6.09 -7.38
C LEU A 52 -10.06 5.79 -7.33
N LEU A 53 -9.22 6.83 -7.41
CA LEU A 53 -7.78 6.68 -7.32
C LEU A 53 -7.36 6.10 -5.97
N PHE A 54 -7.93 6.59 -4.85
CA PHE A 54 -7.64 6.03 -3.54
C PHE A 54 -8.08 4.58 -3.38
N ILE A 55 -9.21 4.19 -3.97
CA ILE A 55 -9.66 2.80 -4.00
C ILE A 55 -8.65 1.92 -4.75
N ILE A 56 -8.19 2.36 -5.93
CA ILE A 56 -7.16 1.65 -6.70
C ILE A 56 -5.87 1.50 -5.87
N LEU A 57 -5.40 2.58 -5.26
CA LEU A 57 -4.21 2.55 -4.41
C LEU A 57 -4.36 1.52 -3.27
N TYR A 58 -5.49 1.54 -2.58
CA TYR A 58 -5.78 0.60 -1.49
C TYR A 58 -5.72 -0.85 -1.97
N LEU A 59 -6.36 -1.17 -3.09
CA LEU A 59 -6.38 -2.53 -3.63
C LEU A 59 -4.96 -3.04 -3.93
N PHE A 60 -4.13 -2.20 -4.58
CA PHE A 60 -2.73 -2.56 -4.83
C PHE A 60 -1.94 -2.77 -3.54
N LEU A 61 -2.07 -1.87 -2.56
CA LEU A 61 -1.35 -1.96 -1.29
C LEU A 61 -1.78 -3.17 -0.47
N VAL A 62 -3.07 -3.51 -0.43
CA VAL A 62 -3.55 -4.71 0.27
C VAL A 62 -2.97 -5.98 -0.35
N ILE A 63 -2.96 -6.07 -1.69
CA ILE A 63 -2.40 -7.25 -2.39
C ILE A 63 -0.89 -7.36 -2.10
N VAL A 64 -0.13 -6.25 -2.23
CA VAL A 64 1.30 -6.21 -1.93
C VAL A 64 1.56 -6.63 -0.50
N PHE A 65 0.80 -6.10 0.47
CA PHE A 65 0.93 -6.42 1.89
C PHE A 65 0.78 -7.93 2.17
N PHE A 66 -0.24 -8.59 1.60
CA PHE A 66 -0.43 -10.02 1.83
C PHE A 66 0.58 -10.91 1.11
N ILE A 67 1.08 -10.48 -0.04
CA ILE A 67 2.16 -11.19 -0.74
C ILE A 67 3.46 -11.08 0.07
N ASP A 68 3.77 -9.87 0.54
CA ASP A 68 4.97 -9.63 1.34
C ASP A 68 4.94 -10.41 2.65
N LEU A 69 3.82 -10.43 3.38
CA LEU A 69 3.67 -11.23 4.59
C LEU A 69 3.89 -12.74 4.40
N LYS A 70 3.61 -13.27 3.20
CA LYS A 70 3.75 -14.72 2.93
C LYS A 70 5.07 -15.09 2.31
N HIS A 71 5.59 -14.25 1.44
CA HIS A 71 6.70 -14.58 0.55
C HIS A 71 7.92 -13.68 0.75
N PHE A 72 7.78 -12.59 1.52
CA PHE A 72 8.83 -11.57 1.70
C PHE A 72 9.35 -11.00 0.36
N ILE A 73 8.42 -10.86 -0.61
CA ILE A 73 8.71 -10.38 -1.96
C ILE A 73 7.64 -9.39 -2.37
N ILE A 74 8.06 -8.26 -2.93
CA ILE A 74 7.17 -7.27 -3.54
C ILE A 74 7.23 -7.44 -5.07
N PRO A 75 6.12 -7.91 -5.72
CA PRO A 75 6.11 -8.18 -7.15
C PRO A 75 6.22 -6.93 -8.00
N ASN A 76 6.97 -7.03 -9.09
CA ASN A 76 7.09 -5.95 -10.06
C ASN A 76 5.76 -5.66 -10.78
N GLU A 77 4.96 -6.69 -10.99
CA GLU A 77 3.66 -6.66 -11.65
C GLU A 77 2.66 -5.76 -10.92
N LEU A 78 2.90 -5.50 -9.63
CA LEU A 78 2.07 -4.60 -8.82
C LEU A 78 2.73 -3.23 -8.67
N THR A 79 4.04 -3.17 -8.45
CA THR A 79 4.74 -1.91 -8.20
C THR A 79 4.83 -1.02 -9.45
N PHE A 80 5.09 -1.61 -10.64
CA PHE A 80 5.17 -0.81 -11.87
C PHE A 80 3.83 -0.20 -12.28
N PRO A 81 2.70 -0.92 -12.34
CA PRO A 81 1.42 -0.28 -12.61
C PRO A 81 1.09 0.80 -11.59
N LEU A 82 1.39 0.57 -10.30
CA LEU A 82 1.16 1.56 -9.26
C LEU A 82 1.99 2.84 -9.48
N MET A 83 3.26 2.72 -9.90
CA MET A 83 4.09 3.86 -10.29
C MET A 83 3.51 4.61 -11.48
N ILE A 84 3.09 3.87 -12.53
CA ILE A 84 2.54 4.45 -13.74
C ILE A 84 1.26 5.22 -13.43
N ILE A 85 0.34 4.65 -12.67
CA ILE A 85 -0.90 5.34 -12.26
C ILE A 85 -0.56 6.58 -11.43
N GLY A 86 0.36 6.47 -10.47
CA GLY A 86 0.82 7.60 -9.65
C GLY A 86 1.43 8.73 -10.48
N PHE A 87 2.18 8.39 -11.51
CA PHE A 87 2.74 9.37 -12.45
C PHE A 87 1.66 10.00 -13.33
N LEU A 88 0.80 9.17 -13.97
CA LEU A 88 -0.22 9.66 -14.90
C LEU A 88 -1.23 10.61 -14.23
N LYS A 89 -1.65 10.30 -12.99
CA LYS A 89 -2.56 11.19 -12.26
C LYS A 89 -1.97 12.58 -11.99
N SER A 90 -0.64 12.69 -11.86
CA SER A 90 0.00 13.98 -11.63
C SER A 90 -0.06 14.94 -12.84
N LEU A 91 -0.46 14.42 -14.01
CA LEU A 91 -0.68 15.20 -15.22
C LEU A 91 -2.04 15.90 -15.23
N ASP A 92 -3.01 15.44 -14.42
CA ASP A 92 -4.34 16.03 -14.39
C ASP A 92 -4.37 17.26 -13.46
N PRO A 93 -4.63 18.47 -14.00
CA PRO A 93 -4.68 19.68 -13.19
C PRO A 93 -5.95 19.80 -12.33
N ASN A 94 -6.96 18.95 -12.57
CA ASN A 94 -8.26 19.01 -11.89
C ASN A 94 -8.29 18.21 -10.59
N LEU A 95 -7.30 17.33 -10.37
CA LEU A 95 -7.21 16.57 -9.13
C LEU A 95 -6.89 17.47 -7.93
N ASN A 96 -7.33 17.03 -6.77
CA ASN A 96 -7.17 17.77 -5.52
C ASN A 96 -5.68 18.01 -5.18
N LYS A 97 -5.20 19.22 -5.42
CA LYS A 97 -3.79 19.61 -5.23
C LYS A 97 -3.34 19.63 -3.76
N LEU A 98 -4.26 19.59 -2.81
CA LEU A 98 -3.92 19.47 -1.40
C LEU A 98 -3.38 18.07 -1.04
N ILE A 99 -3.82 17.06 -1.80
CA ILE A 99 -3.48 15.66 -1.51
C ILE A 99 -2.54 15.10 -2.56
N PHE A 100 -2.83 15.38 -3.82
CA PHE A 100 -2.02 14.89 -4.93
C PHE A 100 -0.98 15.94 -5.36
N PRO A 101 0.28 15.53 -5.51
CA PRO A 101 1.35 16.44 -5.88
C PRO A 101 1.21 16.92 -7.33
N ASN A 102 1.75 18.08 -7.59
CA ASN A 102 1.99 18.53 -8.96
C ASN A 102 2.99 17.61 -9.67
N PHE A 103 3.01 17.64 -10.99
CA PHE A 103 3.86 16.83 -11.84
C PHE A 103 5.35 16.79 -11.37
N LEU A 104 5.96 17.93 -11.12
CA LEU A 104 7.35 18.02 -10.64
C LEU A 104 7.53 17.34 -9.28
N ASN A 105 6.64 17.61 -8.33
CA ASN A 105 6.71 17.02 -7.00
C ASN A 105 6.49 15.51 -7.02
N SER A 106 5.68 15.01 -7.94
CA SER A 106 5.45 13.59 -8.17
C SER A 106 6.74 12.91 -8.67
N ILE A 107 7.39 13.48 -9.70
CA ILE A 107 8.65 12.93 -10.22
C ILE A 107 9.74 12.94 -9.15
N ILE A 108 9.92 14.09 -8.48
CA ILE A 108 10.92 14.22 -7.40
C ILE A 108 10.63 13.18 -6.32
N GLY A 109 9.37 13.02 -5.93
CA GLY A 109 8.96 12.01 -4.95
C GLY A 109 9.29 10.58 -5.38
N GLY A 110 8.95 10.21 -6.62
CA GLY A 110 9.24 8.89 -7.16
C GLY A 110 10.75 8.59 -7.22
N VAL A 111 11.54 9.54 -7.72
CA VAL A 111 13.00 9.38 -7.83
C VAL A 111 13.66 9.35 -6.46
N LEU A 112 13.30 10.27 -5.56
CA LEU A 112 13.85 10.30 -4.20
C LEU A 112 13.46 9.07 -3.40
N GLY A 113 12.21 8.61 -3.51
CA GLY A 113 11.76 7.40 -2.82
C GLY A 113 12.56 6.18 -3.21
N TYR A 114 12.82 6.00 -4.51
CA TYR A 114 13.68 4.91 -4.99
C TYR A 114 15.13 5.06 -4.51
N PHE A 115 15.69 6.25 -4.71
CA PHE A 115 17.11 6.53 -4.44
C PHE A 115 17.45 6.39 -2.96
N LEU A 116 16.59 6.83 -2.04
CA LEU A 116 16.81 6.72 -0.59
C LEU A 116 16.97 5.26 -0.14
N ILE A 117 16.03 4.41 -0.50
CA ILE A 117 16.11 2.99 -0.10
C ILE A 117 17.26 2.30 -0.84
N TRP A 118 17.46 2.59 -2.13
CA TRP A 118 18.60 2.06 -2.87
C TRP A 118 19.94 2.45 -2.25
N LEU A 119 20.07 3.70 -1.79
CA LEU A 119 21.28 4.17 -1.09
C LEU A 119 21.49 3.39 0.22
N ILE A 120 20.44 3.19 1.00
CA ILE A 120 20.51 2.41 2.25
C ILE A 120 20.98 0.99 1.95
N ILE A 121 20.39 0.33 0.94
CA ILE A 121 20.79 -1.03 0.51
C ILE A 121 22.26 -1.04 0.09
N PHE A 122 22.68 -0.07 -0.72
CA PHE A 122 24.05 0.02 -1.23
C PHE A 122 25.07 0.20 -0.09
N VAL A 123 24.80 1.13 0.83
CA VAL A 123 25.67 1.39 1.99
C VAL A 123 25.74 0.17 2.91
N TYR A 124 24.59 -0.45 3.20
CA TYR A 124 24.54 -1.64 4.06
C TYR A 124 25.31 -2.81 3.44
N LYS A 125 25.12 -3.08 2.14
CA LYS A 125 25.86 -4.13 1.40
C LYS A 125 27.36 -3.88 1.44
N LYS A 126 27.80 -2.62 1.31
CA LYS A 126 29.21 -2.25 1.35
C LYS A 126 29.82 -2.42 2.75
N LEU A 127 29.06 -2.14 3.81
CA LEU A 127 29.56 -2.20 5.18
C LEU A 127 29.50 -3.62 5.77
N ARG A 128 28.46 -4.38 5.45
CA ARG A 128 28.20 -5.68 6.08
C ARG A 128 28.43 -6.89 5.16
N ASN A 129 28.68 -6.67 3.85
CA ASN A 129 28.77 -7.72 2.82
C ASN A 129 27.56 -8.68 2.79
N GLN A 130 26.38 -8.20 3.23
CA GLN A 130 25.12 -8.95 3.28
C GLN A 130 24.02 -8.12 2.66
N GLU A 131 23.02 -8.78 2.07
CA GLU A 131 21.82 -8.13 1.58
C GLU A 131 20.83 -7.98 2.73
N GLY A 132 20.64 -6.75 3.23
CA GLY A 132 19.78 -6.50 4.40
C GLY A 132 18.33 -6.15 4.06
N MET A 133 18.05 -5.74 2.81
CA MET A 133 16.72 -5.27 2.38
C MET A 133 16.53 -5.51 0.89
N GLY A 134 15.30 -5.82 0.45
CA GLY A 134 14.98 -6.08 -0.94
C GLY A 134 14.83 -4.81 -1.79
N LEU A 135 15.16 -4.88 -3.08
CA LEU A 135 14.88 -3.80 -4.04
C LEU A 135 13.37 -3.54 -4.22
N GLY A 136 12.53 -4.46 -3.77
CA GLY A 136 11.07 -4.30 -3.78
C GLY A 136 10.59 -3.10 -2.97
N ASP A 137 11.18 -2.89 -1.77
CA ASP A 137 10.85 -1.77 -0.90
C ASP A 137 11.19 -0.43 -1.56
N ALA A 138 12.33 -0.36 -2.28
CA ALA A 138 12.71 0.84 -3.04
C ALA A 138 11.68 1.17 -4.13
N LYS A 139 11.16 0.16 -4.82
CA LYS A 139 10.13 0.33 -5.85
C LYS A 139 8.79 0.74 -5.23
N LEU A 140 8.40 0.14 -4.11
CA LEU A 140 7.17 0.49 -3.42
C LEU A 140 7.22 1.94 -2.89
N LEU A 141 8.33 2.35 -2.26
CA LEU A 141 8.48 3.73 -1.80
C LEU A 141 8.51 4.72 -2.97
N SER A 142 9.12 4.35 -4.09
CA SER A 142 9.06 5.12 -5.34
C SER A 142 7.62 5.28 -5.83
N ALA A 143 6.83 4.20 -5.86
CA ALA A 143 5.42 4.27 -6.23
C ALA A 143 4.65 5.24 -5.33
N LEU A 144 4.79 5.13 -4.01
CA LEU A 144 4.16 6.04 -3.05
C LEU A 144 4.66 7.48 -3.21
N GLY A 145 5.94 7.68 -3.58
CA GLY A 145 6.51 8.98 -3.91
C GLY A 145 5.85 9.62 -5.16
N PHE A 146 5.55 8.83 -6.20
CA PHE A 146 4.75 9.30 -7.34
C PHE A 146 3.32 9.66 -6.95
N TRP A 147 2.73 8.93 -5.97
CA TRP A 147 1.36 9.18 -5.51
C TRP A 147 1.22 10.42 -4.64
N PHE A 148 2.13 10.65 -3.72
CA PHE A 148 2.01 11.67 -2.67
C PHE A 148 3.09 12.76 -2.71
N GLY A 149 4.07 12.63 -3.61
CA GLY A 149 5.18 13.57 -3.73
C GLY A 149 6.27 13.36 -2.70
N TRP A 150 7.32 14.15 -2.81
CA TRP A 150 8.52 14.02 -1.98
C TRP A 150 8.30 14.39 -0.49
N TYR A 151 7.36 15.28 -0.20
CA TYR A 151 7.03 15.68 1.18
C TYR A 151 6.49 14.52 2.03
N SER A 152 5.85 13.54 1.40
CA SER A 152 5.27 12.39 2.09
C SER A 152 6.30 11.32 2.45
N ILE A 153 7.45 11.28 1.78
CA ILE A 153 8.46 10.22 1.95
C ILE A 153 8.94 10.10 3.41
N PRO A 154 9.36 11.19 4.10
CA PRO A 154 9.78 11.10 5.49
C PRO A 154 8.69 10.55 6.41
N PHE A 155 7.44 10.96 6.15
CA PHE A 155 6.28 10.50 6.92
C PHE A 155 5.97 9.01 6.69
N ILE A 156 6.06 8.55 5.44
CA ILE A 156 5.87 7.14 5.09
C ILE A 156 6.95 6.28 5.76
N ILE A 157 8.22 6.69 5.70
CA ILE A 157 9.33 5.97 6.34
C ILE A 157 9.13 5.94 7.87
N PHE A 158 8.75 7.06 8.46
CA PHE A 158 8.49 7.13 9.90
C PHE A 158 7.37 6.18 10.31
N LEU A 159 6.22 6.21 9.60
CA LEU A 159 5.09 5.31 9.89
C LEU A 159 5.46 3.85 9.69
N SER A 160 6.16 3.50 8.62
CA SER A 160 6.58 2.11 8.37
C SER A 160 7.53 1.60 9.45
N SER A 161 8.49 2.42 9.89
CA SER A 161 9.41 2.08 10.97
C SER A 161 8.68 1.93 12.31
N PHE A 162 7.74 2.83 12.60
CA PHE A 162 6.94 2.78 13.82
C PHE A 162 6.03 1.56 13.88
N THR A 163 5.34 1.26 12.79
CA THR A 163 4.51 0.04 12.71
C THR A 163 5.37 -1.23 12.79
N GLY A 164 6.51 -1.28 12.11
CA GLY A 164 7.45 -2.40 12.21
C GLY A 164 7.92 -2.64 13.64
N LEU A 165 8.23 -1.58 14.39
CA LEU A 165 8.63 -1.69 15.81
C LEU A 165 7.49 -2.28 16.66
N LEU A 166 6.24 -1.87 16.44
CA LEU A 166 5.09 -2.38 17.18
C LEU A 166 4.82 -3.88 16.93
N PHE A 167 5.18 -4.39 15.75
CA PHE A 167 5.03 -5.81 15.43
C PHE A 167 6.16 -6.70 15.99
N VAL A 168 7.29 -6.11 16.35
CA VAL A 168 8.45 -6.84 16.90
C VAL A 168 8.42 -6.88 18.43
N LEU A 169 7.75 -5.93 19.10
CA LEU A 169 7.55 -5.91 20.56
C LEU A 169 6.38 -6.80 20.97
#